data_a7613edd5c345c57e9d545e3a79f5b7b
#
_entry.id   a7613edd5c345c57e9d545e3a79f5b7b
#
_cell.length_a   1.000
_cell.length_b   1.000
_cell.length_c   1.000
_cell.angle_alpha   90.00
_cell.angle_beta   90.00
_cell.angle_gamma   90.00
#
_symmetry.space_group_name_H-M   'P 1'
#
loop_
_entity.id
_entity.type
_entity.pdbx_description
1 polymer ?
#
loop_
_entity_poly.entity_id
_entity_poly.type
_entity_poly.pdbx_seq_one_letter_code
_entity_poly.pdbx_strand_id
1 'polypeptide(L)'
;MDNERLPIKFFAPQEIDELRVEGNRNREPPRWLLTGQDLIDRSAQLLDAFHSFSSIYEQRVSSPIPFVFVAKMCKDETFKPFDPIVQWDKEDKAYKIKLIDFQNYETNIAMQRLFEKCLTKNGISYQKTLYTSQVPVYKIKQLPKITIDTLTNDPSFEMIFSIEPMPQYTLSLDFIDHNSDVSPIYPVNGRRYETLGILDNGIASIPQLQPWIDGKRWTVYPENVISSTHGTFVAGVALYGDILEEKEWIDHNGIKLFDATIFPDPAKEFLDEDDLIANIQEAIKANHEKIKVWNLSVSITREVNNSKFSDFAVALDALQEQYNILICKSAGNCKNFTMHLSKGRIHEGADSVLSLVVGSMAHKKRTFDFADIDNPSPFTRVGPGPEFIIKPEVAHYGGNAGIDDHGKLVISGVKSFSTNGTTIENVGTSFSTPRVASLATGLFQELDEKFDPLLIKGLIIHSASYPHNLHIPEAERTNQIGFGIPQNIHNILYNEPYLAQQY
;
A
#
# COMPACT_ATOMS: atom_id res chain seq x y z
N MET A 1 5.20 32.20 -9.14
CA MET A 1 6.48 31.63 -9.64
C MET A 1 6.73 30.43 -8.78
N ASP A 2 6.46 29.27 -9.35
CA ASP A 2 6.44 28.01 -8.62
C ASP A 2 7.87 27.63 -8.19
N ASN A 3 8.03 27.45 -6.90
CA ASN A 3 9.22 26.85 -6.33
C ASN A 3 9.21 25.35 -6.61
N GLU A 4 9.55 24.95 -7.82
CA GLU A 4 9.90 23.58 -8.11
C GLU A 4 11.14 23.21 -7.30
N ARG A 5 10.96 22.36 -6.30
CA ARG A 5 12.04 21.74 -5.56
C ARG A 5 12.68 20.68 -6.45
N LEU A 6 13.83 21.04 -7.05
CA LEU A 6 14.63 20.08 -7.78
C LEU A 6 15.17 18.99 -6.85
N PRO A 7 15.15 17.71 -7.26
CA PRO A 7 15.74 16.64 -6.48
C PRO A 7 17.24 16.90 -6.32
N ILE A 8 17.72 16.87 -5.08
CA ILE A 8 19.14 17.03 -4.77
C ILE A 8 19.81 15.71 -5.09
N LYS A 9 20.64 15.66 -6.16
CA LYS A 9 21.51 14.54 -6.45
C LYS A 9 22.83 14.73 -5.73
N PHE A 10 23.29 13.66 -5.11
CA PHE A 10 24.62 13.59 -4.51
C PHE A 10 25.60 13.08 -5.56
N PHE A 11 26.68 13.82 -5.78
CA PHE A 11 27.76 13.40 -6.65
C PHE A 11 29.07 13.34 -5.83
N ALA A 12 29.87 12.32 -6.09
CA ALA A 12 31.23 12.33 -5.59
C ALA A 12 32.00 13.51 -6.20
N PRO A 13 33.01 14.08 -5.53
CA PRO A 13 33.79 15.21 -6.08
C PRO A 13 34.30 14.98 -7.50
N GLN A 14 34.67 13.75 -7.83
CA GLN A 14 35.13 13.34 -9.17
C GLN A 14 34.01 13.39 -10.21
N GLU A 15 32.77 13.00 -9.88
CA GLU A 15 31.62 13.06 -10.77
C GLU A 15 31.19 14.51 -11.07
N ILE A 16 31.41 15.44 -10.12
CA ILE A 16 31.15 16.85 -10.33
C ILE A 16 32.12 17.45 -11.35
N ASP A 17 33.37 17.03 -11.32
CA ASP A 17 34.37 17.49 -12.30
C ASP A 17 34.12 16.90 -13.69
N GLU A 18 33.64 15.65 -13.80
CA GLU A 18 33.23 15.02 -15.06
C GLU A 18 32.01 15.73 -15.67
N LEU A 19 30.99 16.05 -14.88
CA LEU A 19 29.81 16.82 -15.32
C LEU A 19 30.15 18.24 -15.77
N ARG A 20 31.25 18.83 -15.24
CA ARG A 20 31.77 20.11 -15.70
C ARG A 20 32.42 20.03 -17.09
N VAL A 21 33.03 18.91 -17.42
CA VAL A 21 33.70 18.69 -18.72
C VAL A 21 32.67 18.43 -19.83
N GLU A 22 31.58 17.74 -19.53
CA GLU A 22 30.51 17.44 -20.49
C GLU A 22 29.55 18.62 -20.72
N GLY A 23 29.38 19.49 -19.74
CA GLY A 23 28.53 20.70 -19.83
C GLY A 23 29.20 21.77 -20.67
N ASN A 24 28.62 22.06 -21.82
CA ASN A 24 28.99 23.10 -22.78
C ASN A 24 29.73 24.30 -22.13
N ARG A 25 30.98 24.51 -22.50
CA ARG A 25 31.97 25.44 -21.91
C ARG A 25 31.53 26.93 -21.75
N ASN A 26 30.33 27.28 -22.17
CA ASN A 26 29.82 28.67 -22.21
C ASN A 26 28.53 28.90 -21.39
N ARG A 27 28.10 27.95 -20.52
CA ARG A 27 26.99 28.17 -19.58
C ARG A 27 27.52 28.10 -18.18
N GLU A 28 27.14 29.08 -17.33
CA GLU A 28 27.34 28.96 -15.88
C GLU A 28 26.73 27.65 -15.40
N PRO A 29 27.42 26.90 -14.53
CA PRO A 29 26.89 25.69 -13.96
C PRO A 29 25.57 26.00 -13.23
N PRO A 30 24.61 25.08 -13.25
CA PRO A 30 23.37 25.30 -12.50
C PRO A 30 23.68 25.70 -11.06
N ARG A 31 22.98 26.68 -10.52
CA ARG A 31 23.22 27.26 -9.18
C ARG A 31 23.22 26.25 -8.02
N TRP A 32 22.77 25.03 -8.28
CA TRP A 32 22.77 23.92 -7.30
C TRP A 32 24.01 23.03 -7.39
N LEU A 33 24.88 23.20 -8.38
CA LEU A 33 26.11 22.43 -8.51
C LEU A 33 27.25 23.19 -7.83
N LEU A 34 27.63 22.75 -6.64
CA LEU A 34 28.79 23.29 -5.93
C LEU A 34 29.99 22.39 -6.20
N THR A 35 31.11 23.00 -6.58
CA THR A 35 32.36 22.29 -6.74
C THR A 35 33.15 22.21 -5.44
N GLY A 36 34.12 21.32 -5.37
CA GLY A 36 35.04 21.28 -4.25
C GLY A 36 35.75 22.64 -4.02
N GLN A 37 36.00 23.41 -5.09
CA GLN A 37 36.61 24.75 -4.98
C GLN A 37 35.62 25.78 -4.40
N ASP A 38 34.36 25.76 -4.79
CA ASP A 38 33.32 26.61 -4.20
C ASP A 38 33.16 26.34 -2.69
N LEU A 39 33.38 25.08 -2.27
CA LEU A 39 33.37 24.68 -0.87
C LEU A 39 34.60 25.22 -0.13
N ILE A 40 35.78 25.24 -0.74
CA ILE A 40 37.03 25.76 -0.18
C ILE A 40 36.94 27.28 -0.09
N ASP A 41 36.46 27.98 -1.10
CA ASP A 41 36.37 29.43 -1.17
C ASP A 41 35.36 30.02 -0.15
N ARG A 42 34.39 29.20 0.28
CA ARG A 42 33.44 29.53 1.37
C ARG A 42 33.74 28.79 2.68
N SER A 43 34.95 28.26 2.80
CA SER A 43 35.33 27.38 3.92
C SER A 43 35.25 28.04 5.29
N ALA A 44 35.50 29.34 5.41
CA ALA A 44 35.44 30.05 6.70
C ALA A 44 33.99 30.11 7.23
N GLN A 45 33.01 30.46 6.39
CA GLN A 45 31.60 30.51 6.76
C GLN A 45 31.03 29.09 6.98
N LEU A 46 31.51 28.12 6.21
CA LEU A 46 31.19 26.72 6.36
C LEU A 46 31.77 26.16 7.67
N LEU A 47 33.01 26.52 8.03
CA LEU A 47 33.66 26.08 9.26
C LEU A 47 32.94 26.55 10.52
N ASP A 48 32.48 27.81 10.54
CA ASP A 48 31.70 28.33 11.67
C ASP A 48 30.33 27.62 11.80
N ALA A 49 29.67 27.36 10.70
CA ALA A 49 28.44 26.58 10.70
C ALA A 49 28.73 25.11 11.04
N PHE A 50 29.83 24.55 10.57
CA PHE A 50 30.30 23.20 10.92
C PHE A 50 30.64 23.13 12.44
N HIS A 51 31.22 24.14 13.03
CA HIS A 51 31.51 24.17 14.46
C HIS A 51 30.24 24.24 15.31
N SER A 52 29.27 25.03 14.91
CA SER A 52 27.96 25.03 15.56
C SER A 52 27.23 23.69 15.39
N PHE A 53 27.40 23.04 14.27
CA PHE A 53 26.84 21.72 13.99
C PHE A 53 27.64 20.61 14.71
N SER A 54 28.97 20.69 14.74
CA SER A 54 29.81 19.71 15.39
C SER A 54 29.65 19.73 16.92
N SER A 55 29.26 20.86 17.51
CA SER A 55 28.92 20.90 18.95
C SER A 55 27.71 20.04 19.29
N ILE A 56 26.80 19.83 18.31
CA ILE A 56 25.64 18.96 18.42
C ILE A 56 26.03 17.50 18.06
N TYR A 57 27.02 17.30 17.17
CA TYR A 57 27.40 16.01 16.61
C TYR A 57 28.78 15.51 17.06
N GLU A 58 29.39 16.18 18.02
CA GLU A 58 30.83 16.19 18.33
C GLU A 58 31.52 14.87 18.63
N GLN A 59 30.94 13.76 18.54
CA GLN A 59 31.73 12.57 18.94
C GLN A 59 31.79 11.40 17.98
N ARG A 60 31.10 11.36 16.85
CA ARG A 60 31.02 10.06 16.13
C ARG A 60 30.86 10.05 14.61
N VAL A 61 30.91 11.14 13.91
CA VAL A 61 30.80 11.08 12.45
C VAL A 61 32.17 11.36 11.84
N SER A 62 32.91 10.31 11.54
CA SER A 62 34.15 10.37 10.75
C SER A 62 33.87 10.49 9.24
N SER A 63 32.62 10.75 8.87
CA SER A 63 32.18 10.87 7.48
C SER A 63 31.80 12.32 7.16
N PRO A 64 32.06 12.80 5.94
CA PRO A 64 31.72 14.16 5.56
C PRO A 64 30.21 14.39 5.73
N ILE A 65 29.86 15.56 6.28
CA ILE A 65 28.48 16.00 6.43
C ILE A 65 27.80 15.94 5.06
N PRO A 66 26.56 15.45 4.99
CA PRO A 66 25.86 15.34 3.73
C PRO A 66 25.80 16.68 2.99
N PHE A 67 26.13 16.67 1.71
CA PHE A 67 26.14 17.85 0.83
C PHE A 67 24.83 18.65 0.81
N VAL A 68 23.72 18.07 1.24
CA VAL A 68 22.41 18.73 1.39
C VAL A 68 22.49 19.99 2.26
N PHE A 69 23.19 19.90 3.37
CA PHE A 69 23.34 21.04 4.29
C PHE A 69 24.22 22.12 3.70
N VAL A 70 25.26 21.71 3.01
CA VAL A 70 26.20 22.61 2.34
C VAL A 70 25.51 23.38 1.22
N ALA A 71 24.69 22.74 0.40
CA ALA A 71 23.96 23.38 -0.69
C ALA A 71 22.99 24.47 -0.20
N LYS A 72 22.34 24.25 0.94
CA LYS A 72 21.41 25.21 1.52
C LYS A 72 22.13 26.38 2.19
N MET A 73 23.24 26.12 2.85
CA MET A 73 24.08 27.16 3.46
C MET A 73 24.57 28.21 2.46
N CYS A 74 24.91 27.77 1.25
CA CYS A 74 25.43 28.66 0.22
C CYS A 74 24.37 29.57 -0.38
N LYS A 75 23.09 29.31 -0.21
CA LYS A 75 21.99 30.04 -0.86
C LYS A 75 21.52 31.26 -0.05
N ASP A 76 21.55 31.23 1.26
CA ASP A 76 20.82 32.21 2.09
C ASP A 76 21.68 33.00 3.11
N GLU A 77 23.01 32.96 3.03
CA GLU A 77 23.94 33.63 3.94
C GLU A 77 23.75 33.29 5.45
N THR A 78 22.66 32.63 5.80
CA THR A 78 22.37 32.09 7.14
C THR A 78 22.12 30.59 7.01
N PHE A 79 22.78 29.80 7.84
CA PHE A 79 22.52 28.39 7.93
C PHE A 79 21.09 28.17 8.44
N LYS A 80 20.20 27.84 7.55
CA LYS A 80 18.95 27.20 7.90
C LYS A 80 19.02 25.76 7.46
N PRO A 81 18.89 24.84 8.40
CA PRO A 81 18.72 23.45 8.05
C PRO A 81 17.51 23.27 7.15
N PHE A 82 17.38 22.08 6.58
CA PHE A 82 16.23 21.71 5.77
C PHE A 82 14.94 21.99 6.57
N ASP A 83 14.07 22.89 6.07
CA ASP A 83 12.77 23.11 6.71
C ASP A 83 11.92 21.85 6.53
N PRO A 84 11.50 21.20 7.60
CA PRO A 84 10.69 20.01 7.51
C PRO A 84 9.36 20.31 6.83
N ILE A 85 8.82 19.32 6.10
CA ILE A 85 7.47 19.40 5.56
C ILE A 85 6.50 19.25 6.73
N VAL A 86 5.81 20.33 7.10
CA VAL A 86 4.87 20.32 8.23
C VAL A 86 3.44 20.43 7.74
N GLN A 87 2.65 19.42 8.05
CA GLN A 87 1.20 19.39 7.87
C GLN A 87 0.56 19.27 9.25
N TRP A 88 0.27 20.37 9.90
CA TRP A 88 -0.42 20.35 11.19
C TRP A 88 -1.90 20.67 11.01
N ASP A 89 -2.77 19.90 11.69
CA ASP A 89 -4.22 20.07 11.64
C ASP A 89 -4.78 20.41 13.02
N LYS A 90 -4.62 19.52 14.02
CA LYS A 90 -5.20 19.68 15.37
C LYS A 90 -4.31 19.03 16.44
N GLU A 91 -4.41 19.54 17.67
CA GLU A 91 -3.63 19.03 18.81
C GLU A 91 -3.99 17.60 19.24
N ASP A 92 -5.22 17.19 19.02
CA ASP A 92 -5.79 15.90 19.47
C ASP A 92 -5.50 14.73 18.52
N LYS A 93 -4.84 15.00 17.38
CA LYS A 93 -4.44 13.96 16.44
C LYS A 93 -3.07 13.35 16.75
N ALA A 94 -2.87 12.11 16.35
CA ALA A 94 -1.55 11.52 16.26
C ALA A 94 -0.81 12.04 15.02
N TYR A 95 0.49 12.26 15.17
CA TYR A 95 1.36 12.73 14.09
C TYR A 95 2.47 11.73 13.79
N LYS A 96 2.76 11.60 12.51
CA LYS A 96 3.85 10.82 11.96
C LYS A 96 5.04 11.73 11.70
N ILE A 97 6.18 11.42 12.31
CA ILE A 97 7.44 12.12 12.08
C ILE A 97 8.40 11.19 11.36
N LYS A 98 8.95 11.66 10.25
CA LYS A 98 9.99 10.99 9.50
C LYS A 98 11.28 11.77 9.58
N LEU A 99 12.39 11.05 9.67
CA LEU A 99 13.74 11.63 9.63
C LEU A 99 14.26 11.64 8.19
N ILE A 100 15.25 12.48 7.94
CA ILE A 100 16.01 12.49 6.70
C ILE A 100 16.72 11.15 6.55
N ASP A 101 16.57 10.51 5.38
CA ASP A 101 17.37 9.33 5.01
C ASP A 101 18.68 9.79 4.37
N PHE A 102 19.77 9.54 5.04
CA PHE A 102 21.12 9.91 4.58
C PHE A 102 21.72 8.84 3.63
N GLN A 103 20.96 7.81 3.28
CA GLN A 103 21.41 6.69 2.45
C GLN A 103 22.69 6.01 3.00
N ASN A 104 22.93 6.18 4.28
CA ASN A 104 24.04 5.57 5.01
C ASN A 104 23.51 5.02 6.33
N TYR A 105 23.66 3.72 6.53
CA TYR A 105 23.12 3.01 7.68
C TYR A 105 23.63 3.56 9.03
N GLU A 106 24.94 3.77 9.14
CA GLU A 106 25.55 4.24 10.41
C GLU A 106 25.06 5.66 10.75
N THR A 107 25.00 6.54 9.75
CA THR A 107 24.50 7.90 9.91
C THR A 107 23.01 7.89 10.31
N ASN A 108 22.19 7.09 9.64
CA ASN A 108 20.78 6.97 9.98
C ASN A 108 20.56 6.50 11.42
N ILE A 109 21.30 5.47 11.86
CA ILE A 109 21.23 4.99 13.26
C ILE A 109 21.69 6.04 14.25
N ALA A 110 22.76 6.80 13.95
CA ALA A 110 23.23 7.89 14.80
C ALA A 110 22.18 9.00 14.95
N MET A 111 21.53 9.40 13.82
CA MET A 111 20.47 10.40 13.81
C MET A 111 19.23 9.94 14.58
N GLN A 112 18.81 8.68 14.41
CA GLN A 112 17.71 8.10 15.18
C GLN A 112 17.97 8.20 16.69
N ARG A 113 19.15 7.77 17.14
CA ARG A 113 19.53 7.83 18.56
C ARG A 113 19.57 9.26 19.10
N LEU A 114 20.06 10.21 18.29
CA LEU A 114 20.07 11.62 18.66
C LEU A 114 18.65 12.16 18.78
N PHE A 115 17.80 11.90 17.79
CA PHE A 115 16.39 12.31 17.80
C PHE A 115 15.64 11.76 19.02
N GLU A 116 15.77 10.47 19.30
CA GLU A 116 15.15 9.83 20.47
C GLU A 116 15.63 10.45 21.79
N LYS A 117 16.93 10.78 21.89
CA LYS A 117 17.47 11.48 23.05
C LYS A 117 16.89 12.89 23.19
N CYS A 118 16.75 13.62 22.07
CA CYS A 118 16.15 14.96 22.07
C CYS A 118 14.68 14.94 22.46
N LEU A 119 13.90 13.99 21.95
CA LEU A 119 12.49 13.79 22.35
C LEU A 119 12.39 13.53 23.87
N THR A 120 13.19 12.60 24.38
CA THR A 120 13.21 12.25 25.81
C THR A 120 13.60 13.44 26.67
N LYS A 121 14.63 14.21 26.28
CA LYS A 121 15.07 15.43 27.01
C LYS A 121 13.96 16.48 27.08
N ASN A 122 13.14 16.58 26.04
CA ASN A 122 12.02 17.54 25.98
C ASN A 122 10.71 16.96 26.55
N GLY A 123 10.73 15.76 27.12
CA GLY A 123 9.54 15.11 27.71
C GLY A 123 8.49 14.69 26.70
N ILE A 124 8.87 14.53 25.43
CA ILE A 124 7.96 14.15 24.35
C ILE A 124 7.92 12.62 24.26
N SER A 125 6.75 12.05 24.54
CA SER A 125 6.50 10.61 24.40
C SER A 125 6.27 10.22 22.93
N TYR A 126 6.86 9.14 22.49
CA TYR A 126 6.75 8.64 21.12
C TYR A 126 6.63 7.13 21.05
N GLN A 127 6.08 6.64 19.95
CA GLN A 127 6.11 5.24 19.52
C GLN A 127 6.95 5.15 18.25
N LYS A 128 7.85 4.17 18.14
CA LYS A 128 8.69 3.94 16.96
C LYS A 128 8.26 2.68 16.26
N THR A 129 7.98 2.78 14.97
CA THR A 129 7.64 1.65 14.10
C THR A 129 8.58 1.64 12.89
N LEU A 130 9.13 0.48 12.55
CA LEU A 130 9.99 0.33 11.36
C LEU A 130 9.11 0.00 10.15
N TYR A 131 8.98 0.92 9.21
CA TYR A 131 8.29 0.68 7.94
C TYR A 131 9.14 -0.16 6.99
N THR A 132 10.44 0.05 7.02
CA THR A 132 11.45 -0.81 6.41
C THR A 132 12.56 -1.08 7.42
N SER A 133 13.50 -1.97 7.10
CA SER A 133 14.64 -2.26 7.98
C SER A 133 15.51 -1.03 8.34
N GLN A 134 15.40 0.05 7.56
CA GLN A 134 16.23 1.25 7.70
C GLN A 134 15.45 2.52 8.00
N VAL A 135 14.14 2.54 7.72
CA VAL A 135 13.30 3.75 7.83
C VAL A 135 12.33 3.62 9.01
N PRO A 136 12.65 4.23 10.16
CA PRO A 136 11.73 4.34 11.28
C PRO A 136 10.74 5.48 11.04
N VAL A 137 9.54 5.28 11.52
CA VAL A 137 8.51 6.30 11.67
C VAL A 137 8.24 6.48 13.16
N TYR A 138 8.16 7.73 13.58
CA TYR A 138 7.86 8.08 14.97
C TYR A 138 6.46 8.65 15.06
N LYS A 139 5.63 8.03 15.89
CA LYS A 139 4.28 8.48 16.20
C LYS A 139 4.28 9.25 17.50
N ILE A 140 3.75 10.48 17.48
CA ILE A 140 3.53 11.31 18.66
C ILE A 140 2.02 11.51 18.79
N LYS A 141 1.46 11.08 19.92
CA LYS A 141 0.05 11.32 20.26
C LYS A 141 -0.06 12.70 20.88
N GLN A 142 -1.04 13.49 20.43
CA GLN A 142 -1.31 14.84 20.96
C GLN A 142 -0.10 15.78 20.84
N LEU A 143 0.05 16.40 19.68
CA LEU A 143 1.14 17.31 19.38
C LEU A 143 0.65 18.78 19.44
N PRO A 144 0.82 19.48 20.58
CA PRO A 144 0.50 20.90 20.71
C PRO A 144 1.29 21.74 19.71
N LYS A 145 0.71 22.84 19.25
CA LYS A 145 1.36 23.73 18.28
C LYS A 145 2.71 24.24 18.79
N ILE A 146 2.82 24.55 20.07
CA ILE A 146 4.08 24.99 20.69
C ILE A 146 5.18 23.90 20.60
N THR A 147 4.81 22.63 20.66
CA THR A 147 5.76 21.52 20.49
C THR A 147 6.21 21.41 19.04
N ILE A 148 5.31 21.65 18.07
CA ILE A 148 5.70 21.73 16.64
C ILE A 148 6.70 22.85 16.43
N ASP A 149 6.43 24.04 16.97
CA ASP A 149 7.34 25.17 16.86
C ASP A 149 8.72 24.82 17.44
N THR A 150 8.79 24.04 18.52
CA THR A 150 10.05 23.51 19.06
C THR A 150 10.71 22.52 18.08
N LEU A 151 9.96 21.54 17.55
CA LEU A 151 10.49 20.53 16.63
C LEU A 151 10.96 21.13 15.29
N THR A 152 10.45 22.27 14.90
CA THR A 152 10.79 22.91 13.62
C THR A 152 11.85 23.99 13.73
N ASN A 153 12.00 24.62 14.90
CA ASN A 153 12.90 25.77 15.10
C ASN A 153 14.12 25.48 16.00
N ASP A 154 14.07 24.41 16.81
CA ASP A 154 15.23 24.02 17.62
C ASP A 154 16.22 23.23 16.75
N PRO A 155 17.48 23.70 16.65
CA PRO A 155 18.55 23.01 15.90
C PRO A 155 18.75 21.54 16.28
N SER A 156 18.37 21.15 17.48
CA SER A 156 18.45 19.76 17.94
C SER A 156 17.55 18.79 17.15
N PHE A 157 16.61 19.30 16.34
CA PHE A 157 15.64 18.52 15.57
C PHE A 157 15.79 18.66 14.04
N GLU A 158 16.92 19.18 13.58
CA GLU A 158 17.19 19.40 12.15
C GLU A 158 17.14 18.13 11.27
N MET A 159 17.23 16.94 11.88
CA MET A 159 17.09 15.67 11.17
C MET A 159 15.65 15.35 10.78
N ILE A 160 14.65 16.15 11.14
CA ILE A 160 13.26 15.89 10.76
C ILE A 160 13.05 16.19 9.29
N PHE A 161 12.54 15.21 8.55
CA PHE A 161 12.13 15.35 7.15
C PHE A 161 10.68 15.84 7.03
N SER A 162 9.74 15.19 7.74
CA SER A 162 8.33 15.60 7.72
C SER A 162 7.63 15.34 9.04
N ILE A 163 6.61 16.17 9.31
CA ILE A 163 5.61 16.04 10.38
C ILE A 163 4.26 16.09 9.70
N GLU A 164 3.51 15.02 9.72
CA GLU A 164 2.20 14.89 9.06
C GLU A 164 1.20 14.15 9.97
N PRO A 165 -0.11 14.42 9.83
CA PRO A 165 -1.12 13.66 10.56
C PRO A 165 -0.96 12.17 10.26
N MET A 166 -1.06 11.32 11.30
CA MET A 166 -1.02 9.87 11.15
C MET A 166 -2.28 9.41 10.40
N PRO A 167 -2.14 8.69 9.28
CA PRO A 167 -3.30 8.14 8.57
C PRO A 167 -4.05 7.13 9.42
N GLN A 168 -5.37 7.09 9.28
CA GLN A 168 -6.24 6.13 9.96
C GLN A 168 -6.94 5.24 8.96
N TYR A 169 -7.21 4.02 9.35
CA TYR A 169 -7.81 2.99 8.51
C TYR A 169 -9.24 2.68 8.95
N THR A 170 -10.08 2.39 7.97
CA THR A 170 -11.45 1.96 8.20
C THR A 170 -11.87 0.91 7.17
N LEU A 171 -12.82 0.06 7.56
CA LEU A 171 -13.50 -0.87 6.67
C LEU A 171 -14.88 -0.32 6.33
N SER A 172 -15.29 -0.41 5.07
CA SER A 172 -16.65 -0.07 4.64
C SER A 172 -17.51 -1.33 4.66
N LEU A 173 -18.65 -1.29 5.36
CA LEU A 173 -19.51 -2.42 5.59
C LEU A 173 -20.97 -2.03 5.23
N ASP A 174 -21.39 -2.36 4.00
CA ASP A 174 -22.77 -2.25 3.57
C ASP A 174 -23.19 -3.61 2.98
N PHE A 175 -23.94 -4.45 3.73
CA PHE A 175 -24.36 -5.80 3.33
C PHE A 175 -25.85 -5.85 3.02
N ILE A 176 -26.23 -6.71 2.07
CA ILE A 176 -27.62 -7.08 1.77
C ILE A 176 -27.77 -8.59 2.02
N ASP A 177 -28.70 -8.97 2.89
CA ASP A 177 -29.02 -10.35 3.21
C ASP A 177 -29.77 -11.04 2.06
N HIS A 178 -29.34 -12.25 1.70
CA HIS A 178 -30.00 -13.12 0.69
C HIS A 178 -30.60 -14.39 1.30
N ASN A 179 -30.22 -14.76 2.52
CA ASN A 179 -30.76 -15.88 3.31
C ASN A 179 -30.86 -17.23 2.55
N SER A 180 -29.92 -17.52 1.67
CA SER A 180 -29.83 -18.87 1.07
C SER A 180 -28.76 -19.70 1.78
N ASP A 181 -29.06 -20.97 2.02
CA ASP A 181 -28.13 -21.93 2.58
C ASP A 181 -27.30 -22.57 1.45
N VAL A 182 -25.99 -22.62 1.65
CA VAL A 182 -25.04 -23.27 0.74
C VAL A 182 -24.36 -24.43 1.47
N SER A 183 -24.38 -25.61 0.88
CA SER A 183 -23.73 -26.78 1.46
C SER A 183 -22.22 -26.61 1.52
N PRO A 184 -21.56 -27.01 2.62
CA PRO A 184 -20.11 -26.99 2.71
C PRO A 184 -19.45 -27.90 1.68
N ILE A 185 -18.38 -27.41 1.06
CA ILE A 185 -17.44 -28.24 0.29
C ILE A 185 -16.26 -28.64 1.20
N TYR A 186 -15.65 -29.77 0.92
CA TYR A 186 -14.60 -30.33 1.76
C TYR A 186 -13.32 -30.59 0.97
N PRO A 187 -12.14 -30.39 1.59
CA PRO A 187 -10.87 -30.80 1.01
C PRO A 187 -10.88 -32.29 0.68
N VAL A 188 -10.34 -32.64 -0.49
CA VAL A 188 -10.17 -34.07 -0.90
C VAL A 188 -8.99 -34.65 -0.13
N ASN A 189 -9.20 -35.81 0.49
CA ASN A 189 -8.16 -36.49 1.23
C ASN A 189 -6.95 -36.85 0.33
N GLY A 190 -5.74 -36.56 0.84
CA GLY A 190 -4.49 -36.84 0.12
C GLY A 190 -4.10 -35.80 -0.94
N ARG A 191 -4.96 -34.82 -1.21
CA ARG A 191 -4.60 -33.68 -2.08
C ARG A 191 -3.89 -32.59 -1.27
N ARG A 192 -2.78 -32.08 -1.78
CA ARG A 192 -2.11 -30.90 -1.24
C ARG A 192 -2.89 -29.65 -1.65
N TYR A 193 -2.99 -28.69 -0.75
CA TYR A 193 -3.59 -27.38 -0.97
C TYR A 193 -2.65 -26.30 -0.47
N GLU A 194 -2.43 -25.30 -1.28
CA GLU A 194 -1.73 -24.09 -0.86
C GLU A 194 -2.64 -23.19 -0.02
N THR A 195 -2.01 -22.37 0.83
CA THR A 195 -2.73 -21.52 1.78
C THR A 195 -2.70 -20.06 1.34
N LEU A 196 -3.87 -19.43 1.24
CA LEU A 196 -4.04 -17.99 1.09
C LEU A 196 -4.15 -17.34 2.47
N GLY A 197 -3.27 -16.37 2.76
CA GLY A 197 -3.39 -15.54 3.96
C GLY A 197 -4.41 -14.42 3.77
N ILE A 198 -5.36 -14.29 4.70
CA ILE A 198 -6.37 -13.23 4.72
C ILE A 198 -5.99 -12.22 5.80
N LEU A 199 -5.43 -11.09 5.39
CA LEU A 199 -5.10 -9.94 6.24
C LEU A 199 -6.34 -9.05 6.38
N ASP A 200 -7.16 -9.28 7.41
CA ASP A 200 -8.46 -8.65 7.57
C ASP A 200 -8.89 -8.54 9.06
N ASN A 201 -10.19 -8.40 9.33
CA ASN A 201 -10.76 -8.31 10.69
C ASN A 201 -11.18 -9.67 11.31
N GLY A 202 -10.74 -10.77 10.72
CA GLY A 202 -11.00 -12.14 11.20
C GLY A 202 -11.94 -12.92 10.31
N ILE A 203 -11.92 -14.25 10.45
CA ILE A 203 -12.80 -15.20 9.76
C ILE A 203 -13.68 -15.91 10.81
N ALA A 204 -14.99 -15.86 10.64
CA ALA A 204 -15.92 -16.55 11.52
C ALA A 204 -15.87 -18.06 11.29
N SER A 205 -16.09 -18.82 12.39
CA SER A 205 -16.18 -20.29 12.34
C SER A 205 -17.55 -20.71 11.82
N ILE A 206 -17.71 -20.74 10.50
CA ILE A 206 -18.93 -21.19 9.81
C ILE A 206 -18.70 -22.53 9.09
N PRO A 207 -19.73 -23.36 8.91
CA PRO A 207 -19.59 -24.70 8.30
C PRO A 207 -18.92 -24.71 6.93
N GLN A 208 -19.12 -23.68 6.14
CA GLN A 208 -18.57 -23.56 4.79
C GLN A 208 -17.05 -23.32 4.78
N LEU A 209 -16.53 -22.51 5.70
CA LEU A 209 -15.13 -22.12 5.73
C LEU A 209 -14.29 -23.00 6.67
N GLN A 210 -14.87 -23.55 7.76
CA GLN A 210 -14.16 -24.31 8.76
C GLN A 210 -13.29 -25.47 8.21
N PRO A 211 -13.73 -26.26 7.22
CA PRO A 211 -12.89 -27.35 6.66
C PRO A 211 -11.63 -26.87 5.95
N TRP A 212 -11.59 -25.60 5.57
CA TRP A 212 -10.52 -24.98 4.78
C TRP A 212 -9.59 -24.11 5.60
N ILE A 213 -9.92 -23.80 6.85
CA ILE A 213 -9.05 -23.01 7.74
C ILE A 213 -7.78 -23.80 8.06
N ASP A 214 -6.65 -23.15 7.87
CA ASP A 214 -5.32 -23.70 8.10
C ASP A 214 -4.68 -23.07 9.34
N GLY A 215 -4.53 -23.89 10.37
CA GLY A 215 -3.92 -23.46 11.61
C GLY A 215 -4.82 -22.64 12.54
N LYS A 216 -4.19 -21.96 13.48
CA LYS A 216 -4.86 -21.06 14.42
C LYS A 216 -4.82 -19.63 13.88
N ARG A 217 -5.90 -18.88 14.16
CA ARG A 217 -5.93 -17.44 13.91
C ARG A 217 -4.68 -16.76 14.49
N TRP A 218 -4.05 -15.93 13.68
CA TRP A 218 -3.07 -14.96 14.17
C TRP A 218 -3.77 -13.64 14.51
N THR A 219 -3.54 -13.11 15.70
CA THR A 219 -4.08 -11.80 16.09
C THR A 219 -3.36 -11.24 17.30
N VAL A 220 -3.32 -9.93 17.43
CA VAL A 220 -2.91 -9.18 18.63
C VAL A 220 -4.12 -8.70 19.43
N TYR A 221 -5.32 -8.88 18.91
CA TYR A 221 -6.56 -8.37 19.50
C TYR A 221 -7.26 -9.44 20.34
N PRO A 222 -7.86 -9.07 21.49
CA PRO A 222 -8.74 -9.94 22.22
C PRO A 222 -10.06 -10.17 21.45
N GLU A 223 -10.67 -11.35 21.64
CA GLU A 223 -11.87 -11.77 20.89
C GLU A 223 -13.05 -10.76 20.96
N ASN A 224 -13.18 -10.02 22.06
CA ASN A 224 -14.28 -9.06 22.26
C ASN A 224 -14.18 -7.80 21.38
N VAL A 225 -13.04 -7.54 20.73
CA VAL A 225 -12.86 -6.43 19.79
C VAL A 225 -12.72 -6.90 18.34
N ILE A 226 -12.92 -8.18 18.06
CA ILE A 226 -12.92 -8.74 16.70
C ILE A 226 -14.36 -8.81 16.19
N SER A 227 -14.62 -8.38 14.94
CA SER A 227 -15.96 -8.48 14.34
C SER A 227 -16.10 -9.66 13.38
N SER A 228 -15.05 -10.09 12.72
CA SER A 228 -14.98 -11.15 11.69
C SER A 228 -15.91 -10.95 10.49
N THR A 229 -16.61 -9.84 10.36
CA THR A 229 -17.64 -9.65 9.34
C THR A 229 -17.05 -9.53 7.96
N HIS A 230 -16.11 -8.62 7.77
CA HIS A 230 -15.50 -8.35 6.46
C HIS A 230 -14.58 -9.49 6.03
N GLY A 231 -13.72 -9.99 6.91
CA GLY A 231 -12.81 -11.09 6.59
C GLY A 231 -13.54 -12.41 6.29
N THR A 232 -14.70 -12.70 6.91
CA THR A 232 -15.55 -13.84 6.56
C THR A 232 -16.06 -13.71 5.12
N PHE A 233 -16.53 -12.52 4.75
CA PHE A 233 -17.00 -12.25 3.41
C PHE A 233 -15.86 -12.41 2.38
N VAL A 234 -14.70 -11.82 2.63
CA VAL A 234 -13.49 -11.93 1.80
C VAL A 234 -13.05 -13.39 1.63
N ALA A 235 -12.99 -14.14 2.72
CA ALA A 235 -12.66 -15.58 2.72
C ALA A 235 -13.66 -16.40 1.89
N GLY A 236 -14.95 -16.09 2.02
CA GLY A 236 -16.00 -16.73 1.24
C GLY A 236 -15.90 -16.44 -0.26
N VAL A 237 -15.58 -15.20 -0.66
CA VAL A 237 -15.32 -14.86 -2.07
C VAL A 237 -14.10 -15.63 -2.60
N ALA A 238 -13.01 -15.70 -1.83
CA ALA A 238 -11.80 -16.39 -2.25
C ALA A 238 -12.02 -17.87 -2.51
N LEU A 239 -12.84 -18.54 -1.71
CA LEU A 239 -13.03 -19.99 -1.79
C LEU A 239 -14.28 -20.41 -2.56
N TYR A 240 -15.38 -19.69 -2.42
CA TYR A 240 -16.69 -20.05 -2.97
C TYR A 240 -17.13 -19.11 -4.10
N GLY A 241 -16.33 -18.12 -4.48
CA GLY A 241 -16.75 -17.08 -5.38
C GLY A 241 -17.31 -17.57 -6.72
N ASP A 242 -16.70 -18.60 -7.32
CA ASP A 242 -17.17 -19.21 -8.57
C ASP A 242 -18.44 -20.01 -8.33
N ILE A 243 -18.54 -20.77 -7.26
CA ILE A 243 -19.70 -21.59 -6.91
C ILE A 243 -20.94 -20.70 -6.67
N LEU A 244 -20.77 -19.63 -5.88
CA LEU A 244 -21.87 -18.72 -5.52
C LEU A 244 -22.39 -17.91 -6.71
N GLU A 245 -21.53 -17.59 -7.65
CA GLU A 245 -21.89 -16.86 -8.87
C GLU A 245 -22.20 -17.79 -10.07
N GLU A 246 -22.04 -19.11 -9.91
CA GLU A 246 -22.21 -20.11 -10.98
C GLU A 246 -21.32 -19.79 -12.19
N LYS A 247 -20.04 -19.51 -11.92
CA LYS A 247 -19.03 -19.12 -12.90
C LYS A 247 -17.73 -19.91 -12.70
N GLU A 248 -16.89 -19.90 -13.72
CA GLU A 248 -15.55 -20.48 -13.73
C GLU A 248 -14.51 -19.37 -13.97
N TRP A 249 -14.58 -18.32 -13.16
CA TRP A 249 -13.70 -17.15 -13.33
C TRP A 249 -12.27 -17.43 -12.86
N ILE A 250 -12.14 -18.27 -11.85
CA ILE A 250 -10.84 -18.62 -11.23
C ILE A 250 -10.50 -20.08 -11.53
N ASP A 251 -11.48 -20.97 -11.41
CA ASP A 251 -11.35 -22.41 -11.66
C ASP A 251 -10.28 -23.10 -10.81
N HIS A 252 -10.23 -22.74 -9.52
CA HIS A 252 -9.34 -23.42 -8.58
C HIS A 252 -10.01 -24.70 -8.00
N ASN A 253 -9.19 -25.70 -7.72
CA ASN A 253 -9.63 -26.96 -7.11
C ASN A 253 -9.76 -26.89 -5.56
N GLY A 254 -9.89 -25.69 -4.99
CA GLY A 254 -9.86 -25.41 -3.57
C GLY A 254 -8.50 -24.90 -3.12
N ILE A 255 -8.50 -24.06 -2.09
CA ILE A 255 -7.32 -23.50 -1.41
C ILE A 255 -7.58 -23.50 0.09
N LYS A 256 -6.53 -23.60 0.90
CA LYS A 256 -6.62 -23.35 2.35
C LYS A 256 -6.64 -21.85 2.64
N LEU A 257 -7.20 -21.49 3.78
CA LEU A 257 -7.33 -20.11 4.23
C LEU A 257 -6.65 -19.95 5.59
N PHE A 258 -5.83 -18.94 5.74
CA PHE A 258 -5.24 -18.57 7.02
C PHE A 258 -5.83 -17.26 7.53
N ASP A 259 -6.35 -17.25 8.73
CA ASP A 259 -6.93 -16.09 9.39
C ASP A 259 -5.85 -15.26 10.07
N ALA A 260 -5.46 -14.15 9.46
CA ALA A 260 -4.59 -13.14 10.03
C ALA A 260 -5.42 -11.89 10.37
N THR A 261 -5.93 -11.85 11.60
CA THR A 261 -6.74 -10.74 12.09
C THR A 261 -5.84 -9.58 12.51
N ILE A 262 -5.63 -8.66 11.56
CA ILE A 262 -4.78 -7.48 11.69
C ILE A 262 -5.55 -6.20 12.04
N PHE A 263 -6.87 -6.28 12.07
CA PHE A 263 -7.77 -5.13 12.18
C PHE A 263 -8.84 -5.39 13.26
N PRO A 264 -9.04 -4.47 14.22
CA PRO A 264 -10.12 -4.60 15.21
C PRO A 264 -11.48 -4.25 14.58
N ASP A 265 -12.54 -4.43 15.34
CA ASP A 265 -13.86 -3.91 14.98
C ASP A 265 -13.82 -2.37 14.87
N PRO A 266 -14.04 -1.78 13.69
CA PRO A 266 -13.93 -0.33 13.52
C PRO A 266 -14.99 0.46 14.30
N ALA A 267 -16.04 -0.19 14.79
CA ALA A 267 -17.01 0.42 15.69
C ALA A 267 -16.49 0.54 17.14
N LYS A 268 -15.43 -0.17 17.48
CA LYS A 268 -14.84 -0.23 18.84
C LYS A 268 -13.50 0.47 18.91
N GLU A 269 -12.67 0.32 17.90
CA GLU A 269 -11.29 0.83 17.89
C GLU A 269 -10.89 1.33 16.50
N PHE A 270 -10.20 2.47 16.46
CA PHE A 270 -9.54 2.97 15.25
C PHE A 270 -8.13 2.41 15.18
N LEU A 271 -7.65 2.17 13.98
CA LEU A 271 -6.30 1.68 13.72
C LEU A 271 -5.50 2.73 12.95
N ASP A 272 -4.40 3.14 13.53
CA ASP A 272 -3.43 4.02 12.89
C ASP A 272 -2.53 3.24 11.91
N GLU A 273 -1.93 3.93 10.94
CA GLU A 273 -1.10 3.33 9.89
C GLU A 273 0.07 2.53 10.45
N ASP A 274 0.76 3.06 11.44
CA ASP A 274 1.92 2.41 12.03
C ASP A 274 1.56 1.11 12.76
N ASP A 275 0.44 1.08 13.46
CA ASP A 275 -0.06 -0.12 14.13
C ASP A 275 -0.54 -1.17 13.09
N LEU A 276 -1.19 -0.74 12.01
CA LEU A 276 -1.58 -1.63 10.92
C LEU A 276 -0.35 -2.26 10.24
N ILE A 277 0.66 -1.43 9.92
CA ILE A 277 1.91 -1.94 9.32
C ILE A 277 2.59 -2.93 10.26
N ALA A 278 2.69 -2.62 11.54
CA ALA A 278 3.27 -3.53 12.53
C ALA A 278 2.53 -4.88 12.58
N ASN A 279 1.19 -4.85 12.58
CA ASN A 279 0.38 -6.07 12.58
C ASN A 279 0.58 -6.91 11.32
N ILE A 280 0.62 -6.27 10.13
CA ILE A 280 0.90 -6.95 8.86
C ILE A 280 2.29 -7.59 8.90
N GLN A 281 3.31 -6.84 9.35
CA GLN A 281 4.69 -7.32 9.44
C GLN A 281 4.82 -8.54 10.34
N GLU A 282 4.22 -8.50 11.53
CA GLU A 282 4.28 -9.61 12.48
C GLU A 282 3.52 -10.85 11.99
N ALA A 283 2.32 -10.67 11.39
CA ALA A 283 1.54 -11.76 10.82
C ALA A 283 2.30 -12.46 9.69
N ILE A 284 2.87 -11.69 8.76
CA ILE A 284 3.66 -12.23 7.63
C ILE A 284 4.94 -12.87 8.14
N LYS A 285 5.72 -12.20 8.99
CA LYS A 285 6.95 -12.73 9.58
C LYS A 285 6.76 -14.09 10.25
N ALA A 286 5.65 -14.26 10.96
CA ALA A 286 5.35 -15.51 11.65
C ALA A 286 4.95 -16.66 10.72
N ASN A 287 4.49 -16.37 9.48
CA ASN A 287 3.83 -17.37 8.63
C ASN A 287 4.35 -17.44 7.19
N HIS A 288 5.30 -16.58 6.79
CA HIS A 288 5.77 -16.45 5.39
C HIS A 288 6.42 -17.72 4.81
N GLU A 289 6.93 -18.61 5.64
CA GLU A 289 7.51 -19.88 5.14
C GLU A 289 6.43 -20.77 4.54
N LYS A 290 5.25 -20.78 5.13
CA LYS A 290 4.10 -21.59 4.73
C LYS A 290 3.17 -20.85 3.78
N ILE A 291 2.98 -19.54 3.95
CA ILE A 291 2.01 -18.74 3.22
C ILE A 291 2.75 -17.79 2.29
N LYS A 292 2.55 -17.97 0.98
CA LYS A 292 3.25 -17.20 -0.05
C LYS A 292 2.38 -16.12 -0.70
N VAL A 293 1.07 -16.28 -0.68
CA VAL A 293 0.12 -15.31 -1.23
C VAL A 293 -0.76 -14.76 -0.10
N TRP A 294 -0.91 -13.44 -0.09
CA TRP A 294 -1.67 -12.72 0.92
C TRP A 294 -2.70 -11.79 0.29
N ASN A 295 -3.92 -11.82 0.78
CA ASN A 295 -4.98 -10.87 0.43
C ASN A 295 -5.02 -9.73 1.42
N LEU A 296 -4.94 -8.49 0.93
CA LEU A 296 -5.05 -7.27 1.74
C LEU A 296 -6.15 -6.37 1.18
N SER A 297 -7.37 -6.55 1.68
CA SER A 297 -8.58 -5.84 1.24
C SER A 297 -8.91 -4.61 2.09
N VAL A 298 -7.94 -4.05 2.78
CA VAL A 298 -8.08 -2.85 3.63
C VAL A 298 -7.87 -1.60 2.78
N SER A 299 -8.69 -0.57 2.99
CA SER A 299 -8.58 0.74 2.32
C SER A 299 -8.25 1.85 3.30
N ILE A 300 -7.43 2.80 2.86
CA ILE A 300 -7.19 4.09 3.52
C ILE A 300 -8.12 5.13 2.93
N THR A 301 -8.26 6.25 3.60
CA THR A 301 -9.04 7.39 3.11
C THR A 301 -8.22 8.39 2.28
N ARG A 302 -6.90 8.21 2.19
CA ARG A 302 -5.99 9.14 1.51
C ARG A 302 -5.63 8.64 0.11
N GLU A 303 -5.76 9.53 -0.88
CA GLU A 303 -5.39 9.28 -2.27
C GLU A 303 -3.88 9.41 -2.47
N VAL A 304 -3.34 8.64 -3.43
CA VAL A 304 -1.91 8.67 -3.77
C VAL A 304 -1.48 10.02 -4.37
N ASN A 305 -0.24 10.37 -4.14
CA ASN A 305 0.43 11.51 -4.79
C ASN A 305 0.93 11.11 -6.18
N ASN A 306 1.07 12.08 -7.10
CA ASN A 306 1.56 11.83 -8.46
C ASN A 306 3.06 11.54 -8.55
N SER A 307 3.84 12.07 -7.61
CA SER A 307 5.31 12.10 -7.67
C SER A 307 5.99 11.40 -6.50
N LYS A 308 5.21 10.77 -5.61
CA LYS A 308 5.77 10.15 -4.40
C LYS A 308 4.98 8.90 -4.02
N PHE A 309 5.68 7.80 -3.85
CA PHE A 309 5.12 6.58 -3.28
C PHE A 309 4.75 6.78 -1.81
N SER A 310 3.65 6.20 -1.39
CA SER A 310 3.19 6.25 0.00
C SER A 310 4.11 5.41 0.90
N ASP A 311 4.22 5.82 2.16
CA ASP A 311 5.03 5.08 3.13
C ASP A 311 4.47 3.67 3.34
N PHE A 312 3.16 3.52 3.25
CA PHE A 312 2.52 2.20 3.34
C PHE A 312 2.90 1.31 2.14
N ALA A 313 2.90 1.85 0.92
CA ALA A 313 3.35 1.09 -0.26
C ALA A 313 4.81 0.63 -0.11
N VAL A 314 5.69 1.53 0.34
CA VAL A 314 7.11 1.21 0.58
C VAL A 314 7.25 0.11 1.65
N ALA A 315 6.44 0.14 2.72
CA ALA A 315 6.45 -0.91 3.73
C ALA A 315 5.98 -2.26 3.18
N LEU A 316 4.92 -2.27 2.34
CA LEU A 316 4.44 -3.50 1.69
C LEU A 316 5.48 -4.07 0.71
N ASP A 317 6.17 -3.22 -0.05
CA ASP A 317 7.22 -3.65 -0.99
C ASP A 317 8.41 -4.26 -0.24
N ALA A 318 8.86 -3.61 0.83
CA ALA A 318 9.95 -4.13 1.67
C ALA A 318 9.62 -5.52 2.27
N LEU A 319 8.37 -5.75 2.70
CA LEU A 319 7.94 -7.04 3.19
C LEU A 319 7.93 -8.12 2.11
N GLN A 320 7.44 -7.80 0.93
CA GLN A 320 7.37 -8.73 -0.19
C GLN A 320 8.76 -9.15 -0.65
N GLU A 321 9.69 -8.18 -0.73
CA GLU A 321 11.09 -8.45 -1.04
C GLU A 321 11.76 -9.31 0.04
N GLN A 322 11.61 -8.93 1.31
CA GLN A 322 12.26 -9.61 2.44
C GLN A 322 11.82 -11.07 2.59
N TYR A 323 10.53 -11.37 2.40
CA TYR A 323 9.95 -12.68 2.68
C TYR A 323 9.60 -13.50 1.45
N ASN A 324 9.88 -12.98 0.26
CA ASN A 324 9.56 -13.62 -1.02
C ASN A 324 8.09 -14.08 -1.06
N ILE A 325 7.17 -13.13 -0.96
CA ILE A 325 5.72 -13.31 -0.95
C ILE A 325 5.04 -12.38 -1.95
N LEU A 326 3.78 -12.66 -2.27
CA LEU A 326 2.94 -11.79 -3.08
C LEU A 326 1.75 -11.27 -2.27
N ILE A 327 1.55 -9.97 -2.25
CA ILE A 327 0.36 -9.33 -1.67
C ILE A 327 -0.58 -8.89 -2.81
N CYS A 328 -1.81 -9.39 -2.80
CA CYS A 328 -2.90 -8.87 -3.62
C CYS A 328 -3.62 -7.77 -2.86
N LYS A 329 -3.62 -6.55 -3.41
CA LYS A 329 -4.09 -5.34 -2.73
C LYS A 329 -5.28 -4.71 -3.45
N SER A 330 -6.31 -4.32 -2.72
CA SER A 330 -7.45 -3.58 -3.27
C SER A 330 -7.07 -2.16 -3.69
N ALA A 331 -7.56 -1.71 -4.84
CA ALA A 331 -7.34 -0.35 -5.36
C ALA A 331 -8.04 0.75 -4.54
N GLY A 332 -9.08 0.37 -3.80
CA GLY A 332 -9.90 1.27 -2.99
C GLY A 332 -11.24 1.63 -3.64
N ASN A 333 -12.15 2.15 -2.83
CA ASN A 333 -13.50 2.53 -3.24
C ASN A 333 -13.73 4.04 -3.06
N CYS A 334 -14.58 4.63 -3.90
CA CYS A 334 -15.05 6.00 -3.73
C CYS A 334 -16.57 6.08 -3.94
N LYS A 335 -17.19 7.07 -3.31
CA LYS A 335 -18.64 7.36 -3.47
C LYS A 335 -18.91 8.50 -4.47
N ASN A 336 -17.93 8.94 -5.23
CA ASN A 336 -18.03 10.06 -6.18
C ASN A 336 -19.16 9.88 -7.20
N PHE A 337 -19.43 8.64 -7.60
CA PHE A 337 -20.50 8.31 -8.53
C PHE A 337 -21.89 8.75 -8.03
N THR A 338 -22.12 8.79 -6.71
CA THR A 338 -23.40 9.24 -6.13
C THR A 338 -23.68 10.71 -6.38
N MET A 339 -22.65 11.49 -6.69
CA MET A 339 -22.70 12.91 -7.02
C MET A 339 -22.35 13.19 -8.49
N HIS A 340 -22.28 12.17 -9.34
CA HIS A 340 -21.85 12.27 -10.74
C HIS A 340 -20.48 12.92 -10.93
N LEU A 341 -19.59 12.79 -9.94
CA LEU A 341 -18.21 13.26 -10.01
C LEU A 341 -17.30 12.18 -10.61
N SER A 342 -16.14 12.60 -11.09
CA SER A 342 -15.11 11.69 -11.59
C SER A 342 -14.65 10.71 -10.50
N LYS A 343 -14.21 9.52 -10.94
CA LYS A 343 -13.65 8.52 -10.04
C LYS A 343 -12.44 9.08 -9.29
N GLY A 344 -12.35 8.75 -8.00
CA GLY A 344 -11.18 9.09 -7.19
C GLY A 344 -9.96 8.25 -7.58
N ARG A 345 -8.79 8.76 -7.27
CA ARG A 345 -7.53 8.04 -7.49
C ARG A 345 -7.38 6.89 -6.49
N ILE A 346 -6.56 5.90 -6.83
CA ILE A 346 -6.21 4.80 -5.92
C ILE A 346 -5.74 5.35 -4.57
N HIS A 347 -5.97 4.57 -3.53
CA HIS A 347 -5.55 4.93 -2.18
C HIS A 347 -4.08 4.56 -1.92
N GLU A 348 -3.46 5.23 -0.94
CA GLU A 348 -2.14 4.88 -0.43
C GLU A 348 -2.06 3.39 -0.07
N GLY A 349 -0.92 2.77 -0.37
CA GLY A 349 -0.70 1.33 -0.31
C GLY A 349 -1.09 0.59 -1.60
N ALA A 350 -2.05 1.11 -2.39
CA ALA A 350 -2.31 0.58 -3.73
C ALA A 350 -1.31 1.09 -4.79
N ASP A 351 -0.37 1.93 -4.39
CA ASP A 351 0.78 2.35 -5.17
C ASP A 351 2.03 1.46 -4.96
N SER A 352 1.95 0.41 -4.14
CA SER A 352 3.01 -0.59 -3.98
C SER A 352 3.39 -1.21 -5.32
N VAL A 353 4.69 -1.23 -5.64
CA VAL A 353 5.21 -1.72 -6.93
C VAL A 353 5.15 -3.25 -6.99
N LEU A 354 5.47 -3.93 -5.89
CA LEU A 354 5.50 -5.40 -5.85
C LEU A 354 4.11 -6.02 -5.67
N SER A 355 3.19 -5.34 -4.98
CA SER A 355 1.83 -5.84 -4.83
C SER A 355 1.09 -5.92 -6.17
N LEU A 356 0.23 -6.92 -6.30
CA LEU A 356 -0.73 -7.02 -7.39
C LEU A 356 -2.01 -6.26 -6.99
N VAL A 357 -2.20 -5.08 -7.56
CA VAL A 357 -3.33 -4.19 -7.22
C VAL A 357 -4.52 -4.47 -8.10
N VAL A 358 -5.69 -4.61 -7.47
CA VAL A 358 -6.90 -5.09 -8.13
C VAL A 358 -8.01 -4.04 -8.09
N GLY A 359 -8.48 -3.63 -9.27
CA GLY A 359 -9.66 -2.82 -9.49
C GLY A 359 -10.96 -3.66 -9.50
N SER A 360 -12.10 -3.00 -9.64
CA SER A 360 -13.40 -3.67 -9.64
C SER A 360 -14.19 -3.47 -10.93
N MET A 361 -14.80 -4.58 -11.40
CA MET A 361 -15.69 -4.65 -12.57
C MET A 361 -17.09 -5.08 -12.17
N ALA A 362 -18.08 -4.65 -12.93
CA ALA A 362 -19.48 -5.06 -12.79
C ALA A 362 -19.72 -6.38 -13.52
N HIS A 363 -20.24 -7.41 -12.82
CA HIS A 363 -20.58 -8.71 -13.41
C HIS A 363 -22.08 -8.86 -13.71
N LYS A 364 -22.89 -7.95 -13.20
CA LYS A 364 -24.33 -7.88 -13.43
C LYS A 364 -24.82 -6.44 -13.46
N LYS A 365 -25.98 -6.20 -14.06
CA LYS A 365 -26.65 -4.89 -14.12
C LYS A 365 -28.11 -5.05 -13.79
N ARG A 366 -28.58 -4.34 -12.75
CA ARG A 366 -29.99 -4.15 -12.40
C ARG A 366 -30.45 -2.74 -12.83
N THR A 367 -31.74 -2.44 -12.68
CA THR A 367 -32.39 -1.22 -13.22
C THR A 367 -31.68 0.08 -12.87
N PHE A 368 -31.19 0.21 -11.65
CA PHE A 368 -30.57 1.45 -11.15
C PHE A 368 -29.03 1.42 -11.16
N ASP A 369 -28.41 0.33 -11.61
CA ASP A 369 -26.95 0.23 -11.65
C ASP A 369 -26.36 1.14 -12.73
N PHE A 370 -25.27 1.83 -12.40
CA PHE A 370 -24.64 2.79 -13.29
C PHE A 370 -23.70 2.14 -14.32
N ALA A 371 -23.00 1.08 -13.96
CA ALA A 371 -22.11 0.41 -14.90
C ALA A 371 -22.84 -0.65 -15.73
N ASP A 372 -22.47 -0.76 -17.00
CA ASP A 372 -22.82 -1.92 -17.82
C ASP A 372 -22.00 -3.14 -17.38
N ILE A 373 -22.50 -4.34 -17.73
CA ILE A 373 -21.74 -5.59 -17.49
C ILE A 373 -20.39 -5.48 -18.20
N ASP A 374 -19.34 -6.00 -17.55
CA ASP A 374 -17.95 -5.96 -18.03
C ASP A 374 -17.36 -4.55 -18.16
N ASN A 375 -17.93 -3.59 -17.46
CA ASN A 375 -17.38 -2.25 -17.31
C ASN A 375 -16.92 -1.99 -15.87
N PRO A 376 -16.03 -1.02 -15.63
CA PRO A 376 -15.53 -0.72 -14.30
C PRO A 376 -16.64 -0.35 -13.34
N SER A 377 -16.67 -0.97 -12.18
CA SER A 377 -17.64 -0.63 -11.12
C SER A 377 -17.64 0.87 -10.83
N PRO A 378 -18.79 1.48 -10.55
CA PRO A 378 -18.89 2.93 -10.33
C PRO A 378 -18.00 3.43 -9.19
N PHE A 379 -17.83 2.59 -8.17
CA PHE A 379 -17.07 2.88 -6.95
C PHE A 379 -15.57 2.60 -7.07
N THR A 380 -15.09 1.90 -8.12
CA THR A 380 -13.66 1.56 -8.23
C THR A 380 -12.81 2.80 -8.41
N ARG A 381 -11.73 2.89 -7.65
CA ARG A 381 -10.73 3.94 -7.81
C ARG A 381 -9.82 3.64 -8.98
N VAL A 382 -9.18 4.68 -9.51
CA VAL A 382 -8.40 4.63 -10.75
C VAL A 382 -6.98 5.15 -10.56
N GLY A 383 -6.08 4.70 -11.42
CA GLY A 383 -4.72 5.17 -11.54
C GLY A 383 -4.58 6.51 -12.29
N PRO A 384 -3.39 6.81 -12.75
CA PRO A 384 -2.16 6.04 -12.56
C PRO A 384 -1.64 6.09 -11.12
N GLY A 385 -0.67 5.23 -10.78
CA GLY A 385 0.12 5.39 -9.56
C GLY A 385 1.14 6.53 -9.69
N PRO A 386 1.99 6.75 -8.67
CA PRO A 386 3.09 7.70 -8.73
C PRO A 386 3.99 7.45 -9.94
N GLU A 387 4.59 8.52 -10.50
CA GLU A 387 5.47 8.44 -11.68
C GLU A 387 4.82 7.69 -12.87
N PHE A 388 3.49 7.77 -12.97
CA PHE A 388 2.67 7.15 -14.01
C PHE A 388 2.74 5.62 -14.10
N ILE A 389 3.14 4.92 -13.02
CA ILE A 389 3.06 3.45 -13.02
C ILE A 389 1.61 3.00 -13.21
N ILE A 390 1.43 1.89 -13.94
CA ILE A 390 0.11 1.31 -14.19
C ILE A 390 -0.45 0.75 -12.88
N LYS A 391 -1.55 1.34 -12.43
CA LYS A 391 -2.35 0.91 -11.28
C LYS A 391 -3.83 1.23 -11.54
N PRO A 392 -4.76 0.33 -11.15
CA PRO A 392 -4.48 -1.06 -10.72
C PRO A 392 -3.78 -1.84 -11.85
N GLU A 393 -3.08 -2.96 -11.57
CA GLU A 393 -2.53 -3.78 -12.65
C GLU A 393 -3.61 -4.60 -13.36
N VAL A 394 -4.58 -5.11 -12.62
CA VAL A 394 -5.70 -5.89 -13.16
C VAL A 394 -7.00 -5.49 -12.48
N ALA A 395 -8.12 -5.90 -13.05
CA ALA A 395 -9.43 -5.75 -12.42
C ALA A 395 -10.17 -7.09 -12.42
N HIS A 396 -11.08 -7.28 -11.46
CA HIS A 396 -11.94 -8.44 -11.41
C HIS A 396 -13.33 -8.07 -10.90
N TYR A 397 -14.27 -8.99 -10.94
CA TYR A 397 -15.66 -8.71 -10.56
C TYR A 397 -15.82 -8.49 -9.05
N GLY A 398 -16.23 -7.28 -8.68
CA GLY A 398 -16.48 -6.83 -7.31
C GLY A 398 -17.86 -6.19 -7.10
N GLY A 399 -18.75 -6.32 -8.10
CA GLY A 399 -20.13 -5.85 -8.04
C GLY A 399 -20.39 -4.54 -8.77
N ASN A 400 -21.64 -4.09 -8.70
CA ASN A 400 -22.15 -2.87 -9.32
C ASN A 400 -22.92 -2.03 -8.30
N ALA A 401 -23.13 -0.76 -8.58
CA ALA A 401 -23.89 0.14 -7.72
C ALA A 401 -24.59 1.24 -8.53
N GLY A 402 -25.58 1.84 -7.94
CA GLY A 402 -26.30 2.95 -8.51
C GLY A 402 -27.15 3.69 -7.48
N ILE A 403 -28.09 4.50 -7.94
CA ILE A 403 -28.98 5.30 -7.09
C ILE A 403 -30.41 5.10 -7.61
N ASP A 404 -31.34 4.76 -6.72
CA ASP A 404 -32.76 4.65 -7.06
C ASP A 404 -33.43 6.01 -7.24
N ASP A 405 -34.70 6.00 -7.64
CA ASP A 405 -35.50 7.21 -7.88
C ASP A 405 -35.72 8.07 -6.62
N HIS A 406 -35.38 7.55 -5.44
CA HIS A 406 -35.44 8.25 -4.16
C HIS A 406 -34.10 8.78 -3.69
N GLY A 407 -33.04 8.65 -4.51
CA GLY A 407 -31.65 9.04 -4.17
C GLY A 407 -30.95 8.08 -3.22
N LYS A 408 -31.50 6.87 -3.00
CA LYS A 408 -30.87 5.86 -2.14
C LYS A 408 -29.88 5.02 -2.92
N LEU A 409 -28.74 4.77 -2.31
CA LEU A 409 -27.74 3.84 -2.84
C LEU A 409 -28.33 2.42 -2.96
N VAL A 410 -28.21 1.84 -4.14
CA VAL A 410 -28.54 0.45 -4.42
C VAL A 410 -27.29 -0.27 -4.90
N ILE A 411 -27.16 -1.56 -4.56
CA ILE A 411 -26.02 -2.37 -4.94
C ILE A 411 -26.46 -3.66 -5.63
N SER A 412 -25.66 -4.11 -6.57
CA SER A 412 -25.72 -5.42 -7.22
C SER A 412 -24.40 -6.13 -6.95
N GLY A 413 -24.32 -6.70 -5.75
CA GLY A 413 -23.07 -7.19 -5.17
C GLY A 413 -22.63 -8.55 -5.68
N VAL A 414 -21.42 -8.92 -5.33
CA VAL A 414 -20.95 -10.30 -5.35
C VAL A 414 -21.46 -11.02 -4.11
N LYS A 415 -21.66 -12.33 -4.23
CA LYS A 415 -22.16 -13.17 -3.14
C LYS A 415 -21.02 -13.74 -2.30
N SER A 416 -21.26 -13.83 -1.00
CA SER A 416 -20.40 -14.52 -0.03
C SER A 416 -21.20 -14.84 1.25
N PHE A 417 -20.51 -15.10 2.34
CA PHE A 417 -21.11 -15.51 3.62
C PHE A 417 -21.06 -14.39 4.67
N SER A 418 -22.12 -14.32 5.46
CA SER A 418 -22.14 -13.61 6.74
C SER A 418 -21.46 -14.44 7.82
N THR A 419 -21.30 -13.87 9.01
CA THR A 419 -20.70 -14.56 10.17
C THR A 419 -21.53 -15.72 10.73
N ASN A 420 -22.78 -15.87 10.32
CA ASN A 420 -23.66 -16.99 10.67
C ASN A 420 -23.77 -18.04 9.55
N GLY A 421 -23.07 -17.88 8.43
CA GLY A 421 -23.06 -18.84 7.31
C GLY A 421 -24.18 -18.64 6.28
N THR A 422 -25.06 -17.66 6.45
CA THR A 422 -26.04 -17.31 5.40
C THR A 422 -25.37 -16.52 4.29
N THR A 423 -25.89 -16.62 3.07
CA THR A 423 -25.38 -15.82 1.94
C THR A 423 -25.83 -14.37 2.03
N ILE A 424 -24.92 -13.48 1.70
CA ILE A 424 -25.13 -12.04 1.62
C ILE A 424 -24.47 -11.48 0.36
N GLU A 425 -24.88 -10.32 -0.10
CA GLU A 425 -24.25 -9.58 -1.21
C GLU A 425 -23.56 -8.32 -0.68
N ASN A 426 -22.44 -7.96 -1.31
CA ASN A 426 -21.79 -6.66 -1.10
C ASN A 426 -20.96 -6.25 -2.33
N VAL A 427 -20.51 -4.99 -2.37
CA VAL A 427 -19.73 -4.40 -3.47
C VAL A 427 -18.44 -3.81 -2.96
N GLY A 428 -17.39 -3.90 -3.78
CA GLY A 428 -16.11 -3.27 -3.44
C GLY A 428 -14.92 -3.92 -4.15
N THR A 429 -13.85 -3.15 -4.26
CA THR A 429 -12.52 -3.69 -4.65
C THR A 429 -12.01 -4.68 -3.60
N SER A 430 -12.51 -4.60 -2.37
CA SER A 430 -12.26 -5.59 -1.32
C SER A 430 -12.75 -7.00 -1.68
N PHE A 431 -13.64 -7.12 -2.66
CA PHE A 431 -14.24 -8.38 -3.09
C PHE A 431 -13.80 -8.82 -4.49
N SER A 432 -13.26 -7.94 -5.32
CA SER A 432 -12.53 -8.33 -6.52
C SER A 432 -11.13 -8.86 -6.18
N THR A 433 -10.49 -8.29 -5.17
CA THR A 433 -9.12 -8.66 -4.74
C THR A 433 -8.98 -10.13 -4.31
N PRO A 434 -9.84 -10.70 -3.45
CA PRO A 434 -9.72 -12.10 -3.05
C PRO A 434 -9.91 -13.10 -4.20
N ARG A 435 -10.60 -12.74 -5.29
CA ARG A 435 -10.65 -13.56 -6.51
C ARG A 435 -9.27 -13.66 -7.17
N VAL A 436 -8.57 -12.53 -7.30
CA VAL A 436 -7.22 -12.51 -7.87
C VAL A 436 -6.19 -13.14 -6.92
N ALA A 437 -6.36 -12.98 -5.61
CA ALA A 437 -5.52 -13.65 -4.61
C ALA A 437 -5.72 -15.18 -4.64
N SER A 438 -6.96 -15.63 -4.82
CA SER A 438 -7.30 -17.05 -5.03
C SER A 438 -6.70 -17.59 -6.32
N LEU A 439 -6.76 -16.83 -7.42
CA LEU A 439 -6.10 -17.14 -8.67
C LEU A 439 -4.58 -17.30 -8.50
N ALA A 440 -3.94 -16.37 -7.81
CA ALA A 440 -2.49 -16.41 -7.54
C ALA A 440 -2.10 -17.65 -6.70
N THR A 441 -2.91 -17.98 -5.68
CA THR A 441 -2.68 -19.15 -4.83
C THR A 441 -2.89 -20.44 -5.60
N GLY A 442 -3.93 -20.52 -6.44
CA GLY A 442 -4.21 -21.67 -7.28
C GLY A 442 -3.16 -21.88 -8.37
N LEU A 443 -2.65 -20.82 -8.99
CA LEU A 443 -1.52 -20.90 -9.93
C LEU A 443 -0.27 -21.45 -9.26
N PHE A 444 0.07 -20.97 -8.08
CA PHE A 444 1.20 -21.49 -7.31
C PHE A 444 1.02 -22.97 -6.99
N GLN A 445 -0.19 -23.37 -6.60
CA GLN A 445 -0.51 -24.78 -6.32
C GLN A 445 -0.32 -25.71 -7.55
N GLU A 446 -0.73 -25.26 -8.73
CA GLU A 446 -0.70 -26.08 -9.96
C GLU A 446 0.68 -26.08 -10.63
N LEU A 447 1.52 -25.04 -10.42
CA LEU A 447 2.87 -25.01 -11.00
C LEU A 447 3.84 -26.00 -10.35
N ASP A 448 3.59 -26.43 -9.12
CA ASP A 448 4.44 -27.37 -8.34
C ASP A 448 5.95 -27.00 -8.32
N GLU A 449 6.23 -25.73 -8.42
CA GLU A 449 7.60 -25.18 -8.44
C GLU A 449 7.90 -24.36 -7.17
N LYS A 450 9.14 -23.92 -7.04
CA LYS A 450 9.48 -22.95 -5.99
C LYS A 450 8.73 -21.65 -6.26
N PHE A 451 8.10 -21.11 -5.21
CA PHE A 451 7.35 -19.87 -5.33
C PHE A 451 8.22 -18.70 -5.83
N ASP A 452 7.76 -18.07 -6.89
CA ASP A 452 8.29 -16.83 -7.43
C ASP A 452 7.15 -15.81 -7.57
N PRO A 453 7.12 -14.75 -6.73
CA PRO A 453 6.04 -13.76 -6.76
C PRO A 453 5.96 -12.99 -8.07
N LEU A 454 7.10 -12.74 -8.73
CA LEU A 454 7.13 -12.00 -9.99
C LEU A 454 6.62 -12.87 -11.15
N LEU A 455 6.92 -14.17 -11.15
CA LEU A 455 6.36 -15.11 -12.12
C LEU A 455 4.84 -15.18 -11.99
N ILE A 456 4.32 -15.39 -10.78
CA ILE A 456 2.86 -15.45 -10.56
C ILE A 456 2.18 -14.15 -10.97
N LYS A 457 2.72 -13.01 -10.53
CA LYS A 457 2.22 -11.68 -10.92
C LYS A 457 2.28 -11.49 -12.44
N GLY A 458 3.38 -11.87 -13.07
CA GLY A 458 3.58 -11.77 -14.52
C GLY A 458 2.59 -12.62 -15.32
N LEU A 459 2.34 -13.88 -14.92
CA LEU A 459 1.36 -14.75 -15.54
C LEU A 459 -0.06 -14.19 -15.48
N ILE A 460 -0.46 -13.67 -14.32
CA ILE A 460 -1.79 -13.06 -14.12
C ILE A 460 -1.94 -11.83 -15.02
N ILE A 461 -0.97 -10.93 -15.03
CA ILE A 461 -1.00 -9.71 -15.86
C ILE A 461 -0.98 -10.07 -17.35
N HIS A 462 -0.14 -11.01 -17.75
CA HIS A 462 -0.02 -11.43 -19.15
C HIS A 462 -1.30 -12.06 -19.69
N SER A 463 -2.03 -12.80 -18.86
CA SER A 463 -3.31 -13.43 -19.23
C SER A 463 -4.47 -12.46 -19.32
N ALA A 464 -4.32 -11.27 -18.72
CA ALA A 464 -5.41 -10.31 -18.63
C ALA A 464 -5.78 -9.73 -20.00
N SER A 465 -7.07 -9.54 -20.21
CA SER A 465 -7.60 -8.98 -21.45
C SER A 465 -8.76 -8.02 -21.21
N TYR A 466 -8.97 -7.13 -22.16
CA TYR A 466 -10.09 -6.21 -22.11
C TYR A 466 -11.37 -6.90 -22.59
N PRO A 467 -12.48 -6.79 -21.86
CA PRO A 467 -13.78 -7.29 -22.32
C PRO A 467 -14.21 -6.65 -23.64
N HIS A 468 -14.91 -7.41 -24.48
CA HIS A 468 -15.42 -6.90 -25.76
C HIS A 468 -16.42 -5.73 -25.61
N ASN A 469 -17.20 -5.74 -24.52
CA ASN A 469 -18.22 -4.72 -24.22
C ASN A 469 -17.69 -3.55 -23.37
N LEU A 470 -16.40 -3.30 -23.39
CA LEU A 470 -15.79 -2.25 -22.59
C LEU A 470 -16.07 -0.86 -23.18
N HIS A 471 -16.80 -0.03 -22.46
CA HIS A 471 -17.18 1.34 -22.86
C HIS A 471 -16.25 2.41 -22.27
N ILE A 472 -14.95 2.17 -22.30
CA ILE A 472 -13.94 3.13 -21.83
C ILE A 472 -13.07 3.57 -23.04
N PRO A 473 -12.78 4.87 -23.19
CA PRO A 473 -11.80 5.34 -24.16
C PRO A 473 -10.46 4.59 -24.01
N GLU A 474 -9.83 4.25 -25.11
CA GLU A 474 -8.60 3.45 -25.10
C GLU A 474 -7.50 4.08 -24.23
N ALA A 475 -7.34 5.39 -24.27
CA ALA A 475 -6.37 6.13 -23.47
C ALA A 475 -6.61 6.07 -21.94
N GLU A 476 -7.80 5.67 -21.51
CA GLU A 476 -8.15 5.58 -20.09
C GLU A 476 -8.18 4.14 -19.54
N ARG A 477 -8.12 3.12 -20.41
CA ARG A 477 -8.27 1.72 -20.01
C ARG A 477 -7.27 1.29 -18.96
N THR A 478 -5.99 1.57 -19.19
CA THR A 478 -4.92 1.21 -18.24
C THR A 478 -5.06 1.88 -16.89
N ASN A 479 -5.55 3.13 -16.85
CA ASN A 479 -5.78 3.83 -15.59
C ASN A 479 -7.00 3.30 -14.82
N GLN A 480 -8.02 2.78 -15.53
CA GLN A 480 -9.24 2.32 -14.89
C GLN A 480 -9.21 0.84 -14.48
N ILE A 481 -8.62 -0.02 -15.30
CA ILE A 481 -8.64 -1.48 -15.12
C ILE A 481 -7.30 -2.17 -15.40
N GLY A 482 -6.23 -1.41 -15.54
CA GLY A 482 -4.90 -1.96 -15.80
C GLY A 482 -4.86 -2.71 -17.13
N PHE A 483 -4.36 -3.93 -17.10
CA PHE A 483 -4.32 -4.83 -18.25
C PHE A 483 -5.63 -5.57 -18.52
N GLY A 484 -6.67 -5.36 -17.69
CA GLY A 484 -7.99 -5.96 -17.86
C GLY A 484 -8.29 -7.07 -16.85
N ILE A 485 -9.12 -8.04 -17.25
CA ILE A 485 -9.55 -9.17 -16.43
C ILE A 485 -8.63 -10.37 -16.70
N PRO A 486 -7.96 -10.93 -15.68
CA PRO A 486 -7.16 -12.14 -15.83
C PRO A 486 -8.00 -13.35 -16.27
N GLN A 487 -7.39 -14.27 -17.00
CA GLN A 487 -7.99 -15.56 -17.33
C GLN A 487 -7.99 -16.48 -16.10
N ASN A 488 -8.79 -17.57 -16.15
CA ASN A 488 -8.77 -18.59 -15.11
C ASN A 488 -7.48 -19.44 -15.16
N ILE A 489 -7.23 -20.22 -14.11
CA ILE A 489 -6.01 -21.04 -13.95
C ILE A 489 -5.78 -21.94 -15.15
N HIS A 490 -6.82 -22.64 -15.60
CA HIS A 490 -6.71 -23.56 -16.74
C HIS A 490 -6.23 -22.84 -18.01
N ASN A 491 -6.83 -21.69 -18.32
CA ASN A 491 -6.48 -20.93 -19.52
C ASN A 491 -5.07 -20.30 -19.41
N ILE A 492 -4.63 -19.91 -18.23
CA ILE A 492 -3.27 -19.38 -18.02
C ILE A 492 -2.23 -20.46 -18.28
N LEU A 493 -2.46 -21.69 -17.79
CA LEU A 493 -1.45 -22.74 -17.83
C LEU A 493 -1.48 -23.58 -19.11
N TYR A 494 -2.66 -23.77 -19.73
CA TYR A 494 -2.86 -24.77 -20.78
C TYR A 494 -3.41 -24.22 -22.09
N ASN A 495 -3.56 -22.89 -22.24
CA ASN A 495 -4.05 -22.33 -23.49
C ASN A 495 -2.93 -22.26 -24.53
N GLU A 496 -2.92 -23.19 -25.49
CA GLU A 496 -1.90 -23.35 -26.55
C GLU A 496 -1.51 -22.04 -27.29
N PRO A 497 -2.44 -21.11 -27.65
CA PRO A 497 -2.05 -19.87 -28.31
C PRO A 497 -1.06 -19.02 -27.52
N TYR A 498 -1.05 -19.14 -26.22
CA TYR A 498 -0.11 -18.39 -25.36
C TYR A 498 1.20 -19.14 -25.15
N LEU A 499 1.21 -20.46 -25.18
CA LEU A 499 2.42 -21.26 -25.09
C LEU A 499 3.33 -21.08 -26.30
N ALA A 500 2.77 -20.83 -27.48
CA ALA A 500 3.52 -20.61 -28.72
C ALA A 500 4.28 -19.26 -28.75
N GLN A 501 4.06 -18.39 -27.80
CA GLN A 501 4.71 -17.07 -27.67
C GLN A 501 5.78 -17.01 -26.59
N GLN A 502 6.09 -18.11 -25.93
CA GLN A 502 7.19 -18.20 -24.97
C GLN A 502 8.53 -18.28 -25.74
N TYR A 503 9.19 -17.16 -25.84
CA TYR A 503 10.54 -17.02 -26.34
C TYR A 503 11.53 -16.76 -25.20
#